data_5772db3e4ea508f48db3407eeb0380ae
#
_entry.id   5772db3e4ea508f48db3407eeb0380ae
#
_cell.length_a   1.000
_cell.length_b   1.000
_cell.length_c   1.000
_cell.angle_alpha   90.00
_cell.angle_beta   90.00
_cell.angle_gamma   90.00
#
_symmetry.space_group_name_H-M   'P 1'
#
loop_
_entity.id
_entity.type
_entity.pdbx_description
1 polymer ?
#
loop_
_entity_poly.entity_id
_entity_poly.type
_entity_poly.pdbx_seq_one_letter_code
_entity_poly.pdbx_strand_id
1 'polypeptide(L)'
;MSGERDLHTLLATMRPELNAGRYVFTTVDGPAPEGLRPVVTVTEPEGLTLVVRQEEADAAGLSYDYVAGWITLRVHSALDAVGLTAAVARELAEAGGLSCNVVAGYHHDHLFVPHDGAEQAVALLEALARRSH
;
A
#
# COMPACT_ATOMS: atom_id res chain seq x y z
N MET A 1 8.47 2.00 -20.69
CA MET A 1 9.81 2.22 -20.15
C MET A 1 10.02 1.34 -18.92
N SER A 2 11.13 0.66 -18.87
CA SER A 2 11.42 -0.20 -17.72
C SER A 2 11.94 0.67 -16.56
N GLY A 3 11.56 0.29 -15.34
CA GLY A 3 12.09 0.91 -14.15
C GLY A 3 13.37 0.24 -13.68
N GLU A 4 13.85 0.63 -12.51
CA GLU A 4 15.05 0.10 -11.89
C GLU A 4 14.82 -1.34 -11.43
N ARG A 5 15.83 -2.18 -11.58
CA ARG A 5 15.80 -3.59 -11.15
C ARG A 5 16.80 -3.92 -10.05
N ASP A 6 17.82 -3.10 -9.84
CA ASP A 6 18.83 -3.39 -8.82
C ASP A 6 18.27 -3.13 -7.42
N LEU A 7 18.18 -4.19 -6.61
CA LEU A 7 17.58 -4.10 -5.29
C LEU A 7 18.27 -3.08 -4.39
N HIS A 8 19.59 -3.05 -4.39
CA HIS A 8 20.34 -2.12 -3.55
C HIS A 8 19.98 -0.67 -3.91
N THR A 9 19.95 -0.37 -5.22
CA THR A 9 19.57 0.97 -5.70
C THR A 9 18.12 1.29 -5.35
N LEU A 10 17.21 0.31 -5.50
CA LEU A 10 15.81 0.51 -5.16
C LEU A 10 15.64 0.87 -3.68
N LEU A 11 16.29 0.09 -2.80
CA LEU A 11 16.18 0.36 -1.36
C LEU A 11 16.81 1.70 -0.98
N ALA A 12 17.97 2.02 -1.56
CA ALA A 12 18.67 3.26 -1.23
C ALA A 12 17.92 4.51 -1.70
N THR A 13 17.15 4.40 -2.77
CA THR A 13 16.49 5.56 -3.39
C THR A 13 14.99 5.66 -3.13
N MET A 14 14.39 4.63 -2.53
CA MET A 14 12.95 4.69 -2.26
C MET A 14 12.63 5.76 -1.24
N ARG A 15 11.48 6.40 -1.42
CA ARG A 15 10.98 7.39 -0.47
C ARG A 15 9.54 7.05 -0.11
N PRO A 16 9.28 6.60 1.11
CA PRO A 16 7.91 6.33 1.54
C PRO A 16 7.17 7.64 1.78
N GLU A 17 5.98 7.75 1.24
CA GLU A 17 5.14 8.92 1.37
C GLU A 17 3.80 8.49 1.93
N LEU A 18 3.44 9.02 3.10
CA LEU A 18 2.15 8.71 3.71
C LEU A 18 1.06 9.57 3.09
N ASN A 19 0.07 8.92 2.50
CA ASN A 19 -1.11 9.61 1.99
C ASN A 19 -2.05 9.90 3.15
N ALA A 20 -2.64 11.11 3.17
CA ALA A 20 -3.54 11.51 4.23
C ALA A 20 -4.82 10.68 4.22
N GLY A 21 -5.37 10.43 5.40
CA GLY A 21 -6.65 9.78 5.54
C GLY A 21 -6.58 8.35 6.04
N ARG A 22 -7.77 7.78 6.24
CA ARG A 22 -7.94 6.39 6.64
C ARG A 22 -8.62 5.66 5.51
N TYR A 23 -8.16 4.45 5.23
CA TYR A 23 -8.62 3.66 4.10
C TYR A 23 -9.11 2.31 4.58
N VAL A 24 -10.13 1.78 3.92
CA VAL A 24 -10.70 0.49 4.29
C VAL A 24 -10.83 -0.40 3.07
N PHE A 25 -10.75 -1.69 3.30
CA PHE A 25 -10.98 -2.71 2.28
C PHE A 25 -12.41 -3.20 2.43
N THR A 26 -13.16 -3.19 1.34
CA THR A 26 -14.54 -3.66 1.34
C THR A 26 -14.84 -4.40 0.05
N THR A 27 -15.99 -5.03 -0.02
CA THR A 27 -16.40 -5.76 -1.22
C THR A 27 -17.86 -5.44 -1.54
N VAL A 28 -18.17 -5.43 -2.84
CA VAL A 28 -19.53 -5.22 -3.29
C VAL A 28 -19.86 -6.24 -4.38
N ASP A 29 -21.16 -6.57 -4.51
CA ASP A 29 -21.66 -7.35 -5.62
C ASP A 29 -21.94 -6.40 -6.79
N GLY A 30 -21.44 -6.73 -7.96
CA GLY A 30 -21.67 -5.91 -9.14
C GLY A 30 -20.77 -4.68 -9.17
N PRO A 31 -21.18 -3.62 -9.89
CA PRO A 31 -20.32 -2.44 -10.04
C PRO A 31 -20.21 -1.64 -8.76
N ALA A 32 -19.13 -0.84 -8.68
CA ALA A 32 -18.94 0.04 -7.52
C ALA A 32 -20.10 1.04 -7.42
N PRO A 33 -20.60 1.32 -6.20
CA PRO A 33 -21.63 2.35 -6.02
C PRO A 33 -21.15 3.70 -6.53
N GLU A 34 -22.10 4.49 -7.04
CA GLU A 34 -21.79 5.86 -7.47
C GLU A 34 -21.34 6.70 -6.29
N GLY A 35 -20.45 7.63 -6.56
CA GLY A 35 -19.93 8.55 -5.55
C GLY A 35 -18.70 8.05 -4.83
N LEU A 36 -18.35 6.77 -4.98
CA LEU A 36 -17.11 6.25 -4.43
C LEU A 36 -15.94 6.55 -5.36
N ARG A 37 -14.78 6.78 -4.77
CA ARG A 37 -13.53 6.98 -5.51
C ARG A 37 -12.50 5.97 -5.02
N PRO A 38 -12.60 4.71 -5.44
CA PRO A 38 -11.66 3.70 -4.99
C PRO A 38 -10.24 4.04 -5.42
N VAL A 39 -9.29 3.84 -4.49
CA VAL A 39 -7.88 3.96 -4.84
C VAL A 39 -7.35 2.65 -5.41
N VAL A 40 -8.02 1.54 -5.12
CA VAL A 40 -7.69 0.21 -5.67
C VAL A 40 -9.00 -0.53 -5.91
N THR A 41 -9.06 -1.26 -7.01
CA THR A 41 -10.14 -2.22 -7.26
C THR A 41 -9.53 -3.54 -7.69
N VAL A 42 -10.12 -4.65 -7.23
CA VAL A 42 -9.72 -5.98 -7.66
C VAL A 42 -10.98 -6.78 -7.96
N THR A 43 -11.07 -7.30 -9.19
CA THR A 43 -12.17 -8.16 -9.57
C THR A 43 -11.90 -9.58 -9.09
N GLU A 44 -12.78 -10.08 -8.21
CA GLU A 44 -12.65 -11.42 -7.65
C GLU A 44 -13.92 -12.21 -7.92
N PRO A 45 -13.85 -13.56 -7.89
CA PRO A 45 -15.05 -14.37 -8.09
C PRO A 45 -16.17 -14.05 -7.10
N GLU A 46 -15.81 -13.69 -5.87
CA GLU A 46 -16.79 -13.42 -4.81
C GLU A 46 -17.38 -12.01 -4.88
N GLY A 47 -16.77 -11.11 -5.63
CA GLY A 47 -17.23 -9.73 -5.73
C GLY A 47 -16.09 -8.79 -6.06
N LEU A 48 -16.43 -7.51 -6.16
CA LEU A 48 -15.45 -6.48 -6.46
C LEU A 48 -14.87 -5.94 -5.16
N THR A 49 -13.56 -6.14 -4.96
CA THR A 49 -12.84 -5.57 -3.83
C THR A 49 -12.57 -4.10 -4.10
N LEU A 50 -12.83 -3.26 -3.11
CA LEU A 50 -12.57 -1.82 -3.19
C LEU A 50 -11.72 -1.40 -2.01
N VAL A 51 -10.74 -0.53 -2.27
CA VAL A 51 -10.07 0.22 -1.19
C VAL A 51 -10.50 1.66 -1.34
N VAL A 52 -11.18 2.18 -0.33
CA VAL A 52 -11.76 3.52 -0.36
C VAL A 52 -11.47 4.23 0.95
N ARG A 53 -11.65 5.54 0.97
CA ARG A 53 -11.59 6.29 2.22
C ARG A 53 -12.67 5.79 3.18
N GLN A 54 -12.34 5.76 4.46
CA GLN A 54 -13.28 5.28 5.49
C GLN A 54 -14.60 6.05 5.45
N GLU A 55 -14.54 7.37 5.32
CA GLU A 55 -15.76 8.18 5.28
C GLU A 55 -16.65 7.87 4.08
N GLU A 56 -16.05 7.47 2.95
CA GLU A 56 -16.84 7.08 1.79
C GLU A 56 -17.55 5.75 2.03
N ALA A 57 -16.86 4.79 2.64
CA ALA A 57 -17.46 3.51 2.98
C ALA A 57 -18.60 3.69 3.98
N ASP A 58 -18.39 4.50 5.00
CA ASP A 58 -19.40 4.77 6.01
C ASP A 58 -20.64 5.42 5.39
N ALA A 59 -20.43 6.41 4.52
CA ALA A 59 -21.55 7.10 3.86
C ALA A 59 -22.34 6.18 2.94
N ALA A 60 -21.69 5.19 2.36
CA ALA A 60 -22.33 4.21 1.47
C ALA A 60 -22.86 2.98 2.22
N GLY A 61 -22.67 2.91 3.54
CA GLY A 61 -23.14 1.78 4.34
C GLY A 61 -22.37 0.49 4.09
N LEU A 62 -21.12 0.59 3.66
CA LEU A 62 -20.30 -0.60 3.36
C LEU A 62 -19.59 -1.10 4.62
N SER A 63 -19.51 -2.43 4.75
CA SER A 63 -18.88 -3.06 5.90
C SER A 63 -17.37 -3.24 5.69
N TYR A 64 -16.61 -3.15 6.77
CA TYR A 64 -15.17 -3.36 6.74
C TYR A 64 -14.69 -3.72 8.15
N ASP A 65 -13.54 -4.40 8.22
CA ASP A 65 -12.94 -4.80 9.50
C ASP A 65 -11.63 -4.07 9.77
N TYR A 66 -10.96 -3.62 8.71
CA TYR A 66 -9.57 -3.18 8.79
C TYR A 66 -9.44 -1.74 8.31
N VAL A 67 -8.84 -0.90 9.15
CA VAL A 67 -8.57 0.49 8.80
C VAL A 67 -7.08 0.66 8.54
N ALA A 68 -6.75 1.07 7.35
CA ALA A 68 -5.38 1.15 6.86
C ALA A 68 -4.90 2.58 6.68
N GLY A 69 -3.59 2.77 6.84
CA GLY A 69 -2.88 3.90 6.29
C GLY A 69 -2.33 3.49 4.93
N TRP A 70 -2.24 4.42 4.01
CA TRP A 70 -1.78 4.19 2.66
C TRP A 70 -0.44 4.88 2.44
N ILE A 71 0.59 4.09 2.14
CA ILE A 71 1.95 4.60 1.89
C ILE A 71 2.30 4.31 0.43
N THR A 72 2.76 5.34 -0.28
CA THR A 72 3.28 5.18 -1.63
C THR A 72 4.80 5.14 -1.54
N LEU A 73 5.41 4.10 -2.11
CA LEU A 73 6.87 4.05 -2.21
C LEU A 73 7.27 4.79 -3.48
N ARG A 74 7.88 5.96 -3.28
CA ARG A 74 8.32 6.79 -4.39
C ARG A 74 9.64 6.27 -4.94
N VAL A 75 9.55 5.27 -5.78
CA VAL A 75 10.69 4.70 -6.49
C VAL A 75 10.14 4.02 -7.75
N HIS A 76 10.76 4.28 -8.89
CA HIS A 76 10.29 3.68 -10.14
C HIS A 76 10.96 2.33 -10.33
N SER A 77 10.36 1.28 -9.73
CA SER A 77 10.85 -0.08 -9.88
C SER A 77 10.21 -0.75 -11.09
N ALA A 78 10.96 -1.60 -11.75
CA ALA A 78 10.39 -2.44 -12.80
C ALA A 78 9.45 -3.47 -12.16
N LEU A 79 8.37 -3.82 -12.86
CA LEU A 79 7.41 -4.79 -12.33
C LEU A 79 8.03 -6.18 -12.15
N ASP A 80 9.09 -6.48 -12.89
CA ASP A 80 9.80 -7.75 -12.76
C ASP A 80 11.06 -7.64 -11.87
N ALA A 81 11.24 -6.54 -11.16
CA ALA A 81 12.32 -6.42 -10.18
C ALA A 81 12.09 -7.39 -9.03
N VAL A 82 13.18 -7.96 -8.52
CA VAL A 82 13.10 -8.99 -7.48
C VAL A 82 13.57 -8.42 -6.15
N GLY A 83 12.77 -8.63 -5.12
CA GLY A 83 13.20 -8.43 -3.74
C GLY A 83 12.71 -7.18 -3.03
N LEU A 84 12.27 -6.14 -3.74
CA LEU A 84 11.84 -4.89 -3.07
C LEU A 84 10.68 -5.13 -2.13
N THR A 85 9.61 -5.76 -2.62
CA THR A 85 8.43 -6.04 -1.82
C THR A 85 8.78 -6.91 -0.61
N ALA A 86 9.60 -7.94 -0.83
CA ALA A 86 10.02 -8.83 0.25
C ALA A 86 10.81 -8.09 1.32
N ALA A 87 11.76 -7.23 0.92
CA ALA A 87 12.58 -6.49 1.86
C ALA A 87 11.74 -5.50 2.68
N VAL A 88 10.82 -4.80 2.03
CA VAL A 88 9.94 -3.84 2.67
C VAL A 88 9.00 -4.53 3.64
N ALA A 89 8.34 -5.61 3.20
CA ALA A 89 7.39 -6.34 4.04
C ALA A 89 8.09 -6.96 5.25
N ARG A 90 9.29 -7.51 5.05
CA ARG A 90 10.07 -8.08 6.14
C ARG A 90 10.43 -7.03 7.18
N GLU A 91 10.89 -5.86 6.73
CA GLU A 91 11.25 -4.78 7.65
C GLU A 91 10.05 -4.39 8.52
N LEU A 92 8.88 -4.22 7.92
CA LEU A 92 7.69 -3.83 8.67
C LEU A 92 7.24 -4.93 9.63
N ALA A 93 7.34 -6.19 9.21
CA ALA A 93 6.95 -7.31 10.06
C ALA A 93 7.91 -7.50 11.22
N GLU A 94 9.22 -7.53 10.96
CA GLU A 94 10.22 -7.86 11.97
C GLU A 94 10.52 -6.70 12.92
N ALA A 95 10.66 -5.48 12.37
CA ALA A 95 10.99 -4.33 13.19
C ALA A 95 9.76 -3.67 13.81
N GLY A 96 8.62 -3.75 13.17
CA GLY A 96 7.42 -3.03 13.61
C GLY A 96 6.26 -3.91 14.04
N GLY A 97 6.27 -5.20 13.73
CA GLY A 97 5.13 -6.06 13.97
C GLY A 97 3.90 -5.64 13.16
N LEU A 98 4.13 -5.00 12.01
CA LEU A 98 3.05 -4.44 11.20
C LEU A 98 2.73 -5.34 10.01
N SER A 99 1.44 -5.58 9.79
CA SER A 99 1.00 -6.22 8.55
C SER A 99 1.19 -5.26 7.39
N CYS A 100 1.42 -5.79 6.20
CA CYS A 100 1.66 -4.96 5.02
C CYS A 100 0.99 -5.62 3.82
N ASN A 101 -0.01 -4.95 3.28
CA ASN A 101 -0.68 -5.40 2.06
C ASN A 101 -0.17 -4.54 0.91
N VAL A 102 0.41 -5.18 -0.10
CA VAL A 102 1.10 -4.47 -1.18
C VAL A 102 0.30 -4.55 -2.46
N VAL A 103 0.15 -3.41 -3.11
CA VAL A 103 -0.42 -3.33 -4.44
C VAL A 103 0.60 -2.69 -5.37
N ALA A 104 1.02 -3.42 -6.39
CA ALA A 104 1.96 -2.91 -7.37
C ALA A 104 1.22 -2.04 -8.38
N GLY A 105 1.50 -0.75 -8.37
CA GLY A 105 1.02 0.14 -9.41
C GLY A 105 2.04 0.16 -10.55
N TYR A 106 1.63 0.74 -11.67
CA TYR A 106 2.54 0.83 -12.82
C TYR A 106 3.76 1.70 -12.49
N HIS A 107 3.56 2.77 -11.74
CA HIS A 107 4.63 3.71 -11.42
C HIS A 107 5.25 3.49 -10.04
N HIS A 108 4.46 3.10 -9.07
CA HIS A 108 4.91 2.97 -7.68
C HIS A 108 4.23 1.79 -7.00
N ASP A 109 4.90 1.23 -5.99
CA ASP A 109 4.27 0.26 -5.10
C ASP A 109 3.51 1.00 -4.02
N HIS A 110 2.37 0.46 -3.65
CA HIS A 110 1.49 1.02 -2.62
C HIS A 110 1.37 0.04 -1.48
N LEU A 111 1.50 0.53 -0.26
CA LEU A 111 1.44 -0.30 0.94
C LEU A 111 0.25 0.13 1.76
N PHE A 112 -0.49 -0.86 2.26
CA PHE A 112 -1.57 -0.61 3.21
C PHE A 112 -1.20 -1.30 4.50
N VAL A 113 -0.99 -0.50 5.54
CA VAL A 113 -0.57 -0.95 6.87
C VAL A 113 -1.63 -0.53 7.88
N PRO A 114 -1.64 -1.09 9.11
CA PRO A 114 -2.59 -0.59 10.10
C PRO A 114 -2.47 0.91 10.25
N HIS A 115 -3.59 1.62 10.23
CA HIS A 115 -3.58 3.08 10.29
C HIS A 115 -2.77 3.59 11.48
N ASP A 116 -2.93 2.97 12.65
CA ASP A 116 -2.25 3.41 13.86
C ASP A 116 -0.74 3.20 13.83
N GLY A 117 -0.25 2.36 12.92
CA GLY A 117 1.18 2.12 12.74
C GLY A 117 1.77 2.78 11.51
N ALA A 118 1.00 3.60 10.79
CA ALA A 118 1.45 4.13 9.50
C ALA A 118 2.65 5.05 9.62
N GLU A 119 2.69 5.92 10.62
CA GLU A 119 3.84 6.81 10.82
C GLU A 119 5.08 6.02 11.21
N GLN A 120 4.91 5.00 12.05
CA GLN A 120 6.01 4.10 12.40
C GLN A 120 6.52 3.38 11.15
N ALA A 121 5.62 2.93 10.29
CA ALA A 121 6.00 2.24 9.06
C ALA A 121 6.86 3.14 8.17
N VAL A 122 6.47 4.40 7.99
CA VAL A 122 7.26 5.35 7.22
C VAL A 122 8.65 5.51 7.82
N ALA A 123 8.74 5.68 9.15
CA ALA A 123 10.03 5.84 9.82
C ALA A 123 10.93 4.62 9.63
N LEU A 124 10.36 3.42 9.71
CA LEU A 124 11.12 2.17 9.52
C LEU A 124 11.64 2.06 8.09
N LEU A 125 10.83 2.44 7.10
CA LEU A 125 11.25 2.37 5.70
C LEU A 125 12.29 3.44 5.38
N GLU A 126 12.17 4.63 5.95
CA GLU A 126 13.21 5.66 5.81
C GLU A 126 14.54 5.18 6.39
N ALA A 127 14.50 4.52 7.53
CA ALA A 127 15.70 3.96 8.15
C ALA A 127 16.29 2.85 7.27
N LEU A 128 15.45 2.00 6.69
CA LEU A 128 15.91 0.95 5.78
C LEU A 128 16.62 1.56 4.55
N ALA A 129 16.06 2.62 4.00
CA ALA A 129 16.66 3.31 2.86
C ALA A 129 18.04 3.86 3.22
N ARG A 130 18.16 4.48 4.40
CA ARG A 130 19.45 5.04 4.86
C ARG A 130 20.50 3.93 5.05
N ARG A 131 20.11 2.77 5.56
CA ARG A 131 21.03 1.65 5.75
C ARG A 131 21.50 1.03 4.45
N SER A 132 20.81 1.31 3.36
CA SER A 132 21.10 0.72 2.05
C SER A 132 22.00 1.59 1.17
N HIS A 133 22.41 2.73 1.66
CA HIS A 133 23.31 3.63 0.92
C HIS A 133 24.73 3.13 0.82
#